data_72a0c89b5d5ba3df7ab4e9edc1d5de89
#
_entry.id   72a0c89b5d5ba3df7ab4e9edc1d5de89
#
_cell.length_a   1.000
_cell.length_b   1.000
_cell.length_c   1.000
_cell.angle_alpha   90.00
_cell.angle_beta   90.00
_cell.angle_gamma   90.00
#
_symmetry.space_group_name_H-M   'P 1'
#
loop_
_entity.id
_entity.type
_entity.pdbx_description
1 polymer ?
#
loop_
_entity_poly.entity_id
_entity_poly.type
_entity_poly.pdbx_seq_one_letter_code
_entity_poly.pdbx_strand_id
1 'polypeptide(L)'
;MKIKLIALAIITLLAQSICAQNIFKAIVKDGDTKEILVGVNAVLNKTANGASSDENGIITISNIPDGKQHITFSYLGYESETKSYTFPLSSSAPVEIFLEQDDEMLEEVTISSTRGTRTIQNIPTRVEFISSEELGEKGSMKPVSYTH
;
A
#
# COMPACT_ATOMS: atom_id res chain seq x y z
N MET A 1 -25.88 -38.37 -43.27
CA MET A 1 -24.98 -37.21 -43.16
C MET A 1 -25.35 -36.30 -42.00
N LYS A 2 -26.61 -35.95 -41.74
CA LYS A 2 -27.06 -35.01 -40.69
C LYS A 2 -26.67 -35.45 -39.25
N ILE A 3 -26.76 -36.76 -38.94
CA ILE A 3 -26.39 -37.30 -37.62
C ILE A 3 -24.89 -37.12 -37.32
N LYS A 4 -24.02 -37.32 -38.30
CA LYS A 4 -22.57 -37.15 -38.14
C LYS A 4 -22.20 -35.66 -37.92
N LEU A 5 -22.90 -34.74 -38.57
CA LEU A 5 -22.72 -33.32 -38.36
C LEU A 5 -23.19 -32.85 -36.96
N ILE A 6 -24.30 -33.41 -36.46
CA ILE A 6 -24.80 -33.13 -35.13
C ILE A 6 -23.84 -33.68 -34.07
N ALA A 7 -23.33 -34.88 -34.25
CA ALA A 7 -22.33 -35.45 -33.34
C ALA A 7 -21.03 -34.66 -33.31
N LEU A 8 -20.56 -34.18 -34.45
CA LEU A 8 -19.37 -33.29 -34.51
C LEU A 8 -19.61 -31.95 -33.80
N ALA A 9 -20.79 -31.36 -33.99
CA ALA A 9 -21.16 -30.11 -33.31
C ALA A 9 -21.25 -30.25 -31.78
N ILE A 10 -21.75 -31.40 -31.29
CA ILE A 10 -21.81 -31.70 -29.84
C ILE A 10 -20.42 -31.88 -29.28
N ILE A 11 -19.52 -32.57 -29.99
CA ILE A 11 -18.13 -32.77 -29.55
C ILE A 11 -17.37 -31.44 -29.48
N THR A 12 -17.57 -30.54 -30.44
CA THR A 12 -16.93 -29.20 -30.42
C THR A 12 -17.49 -28.32 -29.31
N LEU A 13 -18.77 -28.47 -28.95
CA LEU A 13 -19.38 -27.72 -27.87
C LEU A 13 -18.89 -28.16 -26.47
N LEU A 14 -18.64 -29.48 -26.31
CA LEU A 14 -18.11 -30.07 -25.08
C LEU A 14 -16.61 -29.71 -24.85
N ALA A 15 -15.86 -29.44 -25.89
CA ALA A 15 -14.43 -29.11 -25.79
C ALA A 15 -14.15 -27.74 -25.18
N GLN A 16 -15.14 -26.87 -25.01
CA GLN A 16 -14.96 -25.49 -24.52
C GLN A 16 -15.01 -25.35 -22.99
N SER A 17 -15.31 -26.43 -22.25
CA SER A 17 -15.63 -26.32 -20.82
C SER A 17 -14.49 -26.64 -19.86
N ILE A 18 -13.27 -26.87 -20.33
CA ILE A 18 -12.13 -27.22 -19.48
C ILE A 18 -11.24 -25.97 -19.31
N CYS A 19 -11.78 -24.93 -18.74
CA CYS A 19 -10.96 -23.89 -18.16
C CYS A 19 -10.69 -24.30 -16.70
N ALA A 20 -9.58 -24.96 -16.47
CA ALA A 20 -9.14 -25.28 -15.12
C ALA A 20 -8.93 -23.96 -14.36
N GLN A 21 -9.79 -23.70 -13.38
CA GLN A 21 -9.68 -22.50 -12.55
C GLN A 21 -8.61 -22.76 -11.49
N ASN A 22 -7.39 -22.35 -11.78
CA ASN A 22 -6.32 -22.43 -10.79
C ASN A 22 -6.57 -21.46 -9.64
N ILE A 23 -6.31 -21.92 -8.43
CA ILE A 23 -6.39 -21.13 -7.20
C ILE A 23 -4.99 -21.06 -6.59
N PHE A 24 -4.54 -19.84 -6.28
CA PHE A 24 -3.33 -19.59 -5.53
C PHE A 24 -3.68 -19.21 -4.10
N LYS A 25 -3.01 -19.82 -3.13
CA LYS A 25 -3.09 -19.46 -1.72
C LYS A 25 -1.72 -19.13 -1.17
N ALA A 26 -1.61 -18.04 -0.46
CA ALA A 26 -0.38 -17.63 0.22
C ALA A 26 -0.70 -17.13 1.61
N ILE A 27 0.28 -17.25 2.53
CA ILE A 27 0.28 -16.61 3.84
C ILE A 27 1.40 -15.58 3.81
N VAL A 28 1.08 -14.33 4.09
CA VAL A 28 2.06 -13.25 4.08
C VAL A 28 2.48 -12.90 5.49
N LYS A 29 3.79 -12.81 5.69
CA LYS A 29 4.43 -12.52 6.96
C LYS A 29 5.49 -11.43 6.78
N ASP A 30 5.76 -10.73 7.85
CA ASP A 30 6.90 -9.84 7.96
C ASP A 30 8.22 -10.63 7.87
N GLY A 31 9.19 -10.11 7.14
CA GLY A 31 10.49 -10.75 6.92
C GLY A 31 11.30 -10.90 8.18
N ASP A 32 11.23 -9.94 9.11
CA ASP A 32 12.02 -9.88 10.33
C ASP A 32 11.28 -10.50 11.51
N THR A 33 10.09 -9.99 11.82
CA THR A 33 9.33 -10.41 13.01
C THR A 33 8.58 -11.73 12.82
N LYS A 34 8.37 -12.18 11.57
CA LYS A 34 7.57 -13.35 11.19
C LYS A 34 6.08 -13.21 11.58
N GLU A 35 5.65 -12.01 11.94
CA GLU A 35 4.25 -11.72 12.23
C GLU A 35 3.41 -11.73 10.95
N ILE A 36 2.13 -12.03 11.10
CA ILE A 36 1.17 -12.07 10.00
C ILE A 36 0.85 -10.65 9.54
N LEU A 37 0.92 -10.40 8.23
CA LEU A 37 0.56 -9.13 7.63
C LEU A 37 -0.86 -9.16 7.07
N VAL A 38 -1.74 -8.32 7.61
CA VAL A 38 -3.14 -8.15 7.20
C VAL A 38 -3.28 -7.01 6.20
N GLY A 39 -4.05 -7.20 5.13
CA GLY A 39 -4.29 -6.15 4.14
C GLY A 39 -3.22 -6.03 3.06
N VAL A 40 -2.30 -6.98 2.95
CA VAL A 40 -1.32 -7.05 1.85
C VAL A 40 -2.05 -7.27 0.54
N ASN A 41 -1.75 -6.48 -0.48
CA ASN A 41 -2.30 -6.63 -1.81
C ASN A 41 -1.42 -7.58 -2.64
N ALA A 42 -2.05 -8.57 -3.27
CA ALA A 42 -1.42 -9.43 -4.26
C ALA A 42 -2.15 -9.28 -5.60
N VAL A 43 -1.41 -8.94 -6.64
CA VAL A 43 -1.95 -8.71 -7.98
C VAL A 43 -1.28 -9.62 -8.98
N LEU A 44 -2.09 -10.30 -9.79
CA LEU A 44 -1.61 -11.10 -10.91
C LEU A 44 -1.22 -10.16 -12.05
N ASN A 45 0.07 -10.11 -12.38
CA ASN A 45 0.58 -9.19 -13.39
C ASN A 45 -0.10 -9.42 -14.75
N LYS A 46 -0.28 -8.32 -15.50
CA LYS A 46 -0.98 -8.27 -16.79
C LYS A 46 -2.49 -8.56 -16.73
N THR A 47 -3.08 -8.66 -15.56
CA THR A 47 -4.52 -8.81 -15.36
C THR A 47 -5.01 -7.84 -14.29
N ALA A 48 -6.32 -7.62 -14.21
CA ALA A 48 -6.92 -6.91 -13.08
C ALA A 48 -7.29 -7.85 -11.92
N ASN A 49 -6.78 -9.10 -11.94
CA ASN A 49 -7.09 -10.10 -10.93
C ASN A 49 -6.12 -9.98 -9.76
N GLY A 50 -6.66 -9.90 -8.55
CA GLY A 50 -5.88 -9.79 -7.32
C GLY A 50 -6.75 -10.01 -6.10
N ALA A 51 -6.11 -10.08 -4.93
CA ALA A 51 -6.77 -10.20 -3.64
C ALA A 51 -5.90 -9.58 -2.55
N SER A 52 -6.52 -9.24 -1.43
CA SER A 52 -5.81 -8.78 -0.22
C SER A 52 -5.79 -9.87 0.84
N SER A 53 -4.78 -9.83 1.73
CA SER A 53 -4.69 -10.77 2.85
C SER A 53 -5.78 -10.50 3.89
N ASP A 54 -6.34 -11.59 4.41
CA ASP A 54 -7.34 -11.58 5.47
C ASP A 54 -6.70 -11.40 6.87
N GLU A 55 -7.50 -11.52 7.93
CA GLU A 55 -7.05 -11.41 9.34
C GLU A 55 -6.02 -12.47 9.73
N ASN A 56 -5.93 -13.57 8.98
CA ASN A 56 -4.93 -14.62 9.17
C ASN A 56 -3.73 -14.47 8.22
N GLY A 57 -3.64 -13.36 7.48
CA GLY A 57 -2.61 -13.11 6.47
C GLY A 57 -2.76 -13.97 5.22
N ILE A 58 -3.92 -14.61 5.02
CA ILE A 58 -4.13 -15.51 3.88
C ILE A 58 -4.64 -14.72 2.68
N ILE A 59 -3.96 -14.88 1.56
CA ILE A 59 -4.38 -14.40 0.25
C ILE A 59 -4.91 -15.57 -0.56
N THR A 60 -6.06 -15.38 -1.24
CA THR A 60 -6.61 -16.36 -2.16
C THR A 60 -6.94 -15.68 -3.49
N ILE A 61 -6.21 -16.04 -4.54
CA ILE A 61 -6.47 -15.56 -5.91
C ILE A 61 -7.04 -16.73 -6.72
N SER A 62 -8.20 -16.56 -7.34
CA SER A 62 -8.86 -17.52 -8.20
C SER A 62 -8.74 -17.12 -9.68
N ASN A 63 -9.17 -18.01 -10.57
CA ASN A 63 -9.19 -17.75 -12.02
C ASN A 63 -7.81 -17.40 -12.61
N ILE A 64 -6.77 -18.11 -12.19
CA ILE A 64 -5.41 -17.88 -12.68
C ILE A 64 -5.21 -18.72 -13.96
N PRO A 65 -4.74 -18.12 -15.07
CA PRO A 65 -4.44 -18.85 -16.30
C PRO A 65 -3.31 -19.85 -16.11
N ASP A 66 -3.33 -20.92 -16.91
CA ASP A 66 -2.25 -21.88 -16.94
C ASP A 66 -0.94 -21.26 -17.43
N GLY A 67 0.17 -21.87 -17.05
CA GLY A 67 1.51 -21.46 -17.43
C GLY A 67 2.19 -20.58 -16.39
N LYS A 68 3.27 -19.91 -16.81
CA LYS A 68 4.08 -19.07 -15.93
C LYS A 68 3.39 -17.72 -15.69
N GLN A 69 3.07 -17.46 -14.44
CA GLN A 69 2.43 -16.23 -13.98
C GLN A 69 3.33 -15.51 -12.97
N HIS A 70 3.18 -14.18 -12.91
CA HIS A 70 3.88 -13.32 -11.95
C HIS A 70 2.86 -12.70 -11.02
N ILE A 71 3.08 -12.81 -9.73
CA ILE A 71 2.24 -12.22 -8.69
C ILE A 71 3.10 -11.21 -7.94
N THR A 72 2.64 -9.97 -7.89
CA THR A 72 3.28 -8.89 -7.15
C THR A 72 2.55 -8.69 -5.83
N PHE A 73 3.29 -8.73 -4.75
CA PHE A 73 2.82 -8.47 -3.40
C PHE A 73 3.27 -7.06 -3.00
N SER A 74 2.36 -6.26 -2.45
CA SER A 74 2.65 -4.90 -2.01
C SER A 74 1.91 -4.57 -0.71
N TYR A 75 2.58 -3.87 0.19
CA TYR A 75 2.04 -3.40 1.45
C TYR A 75 2.66 -2.06 1.84
N LEU A 76 1.90 -1.22 2.53
CA LEU A 76 2.39 0.11 2.92
C LEU A 76 3.55 -0.02 3.93
N GLY A 77 4.69 0.61 3.63
CA GLY A 77 5.90 0.53 4.44
C GLY A 77 6.74 -0.73 4.22
N TYR A 78 6.46 -1.48 3.15
CA TYR A 78 7.21 -2.67 2.77
C TYR A 78 7.62 -2.60 1.30
N GLU A 79 8.75 -3.21 0.98
CA GLU A 79 9.21 -3.36 -0.40
C GLU A 79 8.28 -4.30 -1.17
N SER A 80 7.94 -3.90 -2.40
CA SER A 80 7.09 -4.72 -3.27
C SER A 80 7.86 -5.91 -3.82
N GLU A 81 7.36 -7.13 -3.60
CA GLU A 81 7.99 -8.36 -4.07
C GLU A 81 7.19 -9.02 -5.20
N THR A 82 7.89 -9.42 -6.27
CA THR A 82 7.28 -10.16 -7.40
C THR A 82 7.83 -11.56 -7.47
N LYS A 83 6.94 -12.54 -7.33
CA LYS A 83 7.26 -13.98 -7.44
C LYS A 83 6.63 -14.61 -8.67
N SER A 84 7.33 -15.58 -9.26
CA SER A 84 6.88 -16.34 -10.43
C SER A 84 6.40 -17.72 -10.02
N TYR A 85 5.21 -18.10 -10.48
CA TYR A 85 4.62 -19.42 -10.27
C TYR A 85 4.18 -20.01 -11.59
N THR A 86 4.29 -21.34 -11.73
CA THR A 86 3.79 -22.08 -12.90
C THR A 86 2.53 -22.82 -12.50
N PHE A 87 1.43 -22.52 -13.17
CA PHE A 87 0.13 -23.13 -12.92
C PHE A 87 -0.17 -24.24 -13.97
N PRO A 88 -0.85 -25.32 -13.54
CA PRO A 88 -1.34 -25.62 -12.20
C PRO A 88 -0.20 -25.90 -11.19
N LEU A 89 -0.40 -25.44 -9.94
CA LEU A 89 0.54 -25.70 -8.85
C LEU A 89 0.49 -27.17 -8.46
N SER A 90 1.66 -27.76 -8.22
CA SER A 90 1.79 -29.16 -7.79
C SER A 90 1.30 -29.39 -6.35
N SER A 91 1.17 -28.35 -5.56
CA SER A 91 0.74 -28.39 -4.16
C SER A 91 -0.41 -27.42 -3.91
N SER A 92 -1.41 -27.89 -3.16
CA SER A 92 -2.52 -27.07 -2.67
C SER A 92 -2.21 -26.36 -1.34
N ALA A 93 -1.03 -26.58 -0.77
CA ALA A 93 -0.62 -25.92 0.47
C ALA A 93 -0.40 -24.42 0.24
N PRO A 94 -0.75 -23.56 1.22
CA PRO A 94 -0.45 -22.13 1.12
C PRO A 94 1.06 -21.90 1.03
N VAL A 95 1.47 -20.99 0.16
CA VAL A 95 2.87 -20.58 0.00
C VAL A 95 3.17 -19.50 1.03
N GLU A 96 4.27 -19.60 1.75
CA GLU A 96 4.70 -18.53 2.65
C GLU A 96 5.44 -17.44 1.87
N ILE A 97 5.03 -16.20 2.10
CA ILE A 97 5.61 -15.00 1.51
C ILE A 97 6.11 -14.13 2.66
N PHE A 98 7.34 -13.64 2.55
CA PHE A 98 7.93 -12.73 3.49
C PHE A 98 8.17 -11.40 2.79
N LEU A 99 7.67 -10.29 3.35
CA LEU A 99 7.92 -8.96 2.87
C LEU A 99 8.93 -8.28 3.80
N GLU A 100 9.87 -7.56 3.21
CA GLU A 100 10.87 -6.78 3.94
C GLU A 100 10.37 -5.34 4.11
N GLN A 101 10.66 -4.72 5.24
CA GLN A 101 10.30 -3.32 5.47
C GLN A 101 11.12 -2.42 4.56
N ASP A 102 10.47 -1.39 4.04
CA ASP A 102 11.10 -0.37 3.19
C ASP A 102 11.75 0.69 4.09
N ASP A 103 13.04 0.54 4.35
CA ASP A 103 13.82 1.45 5.19
C ASP A 103 13.94 2.86 4.57
N GLU A 104 13.79 3.00 3.24
CA GLU A 104 13.84 4.31 2.59
C GLU A 104 12.60 5.18 2.92
N MET A 105 11.44 4.57 3.23
CA MET A 105 10.27 5.31 3.71
C MET A 105 10.39 5.79 5.16
N LEU A 106 11.34 5.25 5.92
CA LEU A 106 11.62 5.65 7.30
C LEU A 106 12.71 6.73 7.38
N GLU A 107 13.33 7.14 6.28
CA GLU A 107 14.10 8.37 6.28
C GLU A 107 13.16 9.51 6.68
N GLU A 108 13.24 9.81 7.97
CA GLU A 108 12.73 11.03 8.60
C GLU A 108 12.77 12.14 7.56
N VAL A 109 11.60 12.70 7.23
CA VAL A 109 11.55 14.00 6.58
C VAL A 109 12.24 14.94 7.54
N THR A 110 13.56 14.93 7.55
CA THR A 110 14.37 15.98 8.12
C THR A 110 13.99 17.18 7.29
N ILE A 111 12.98 17.92 7.79
CA ILE A 111 12.75 19.29 7.37
C ILE A 111 14.04 19.99 7.75
N SER A 112 15.05 19.88 6.87
CA SER A 112 16.16 20.81 6.89
C SER A 112 15.51 22.14 6.53
N SER A 113 14.98 22.79 7.57
CA SER A 113 14.80 24.21 7.59
C SER A 113 16.15 24.74 7.13
N THR A 114 16.21 25.02 5.83
CA THR A 114 17.29 25.84 5.29
C THR A 114 17.15 27.14 6.03
N ARG A 115 17.78 27.23 7.22
CA ARG A 115 18.14 28.48 7.83
C ARG A 115 19.09 29.14 6.82
N GLY A 116 18.49 29.63 5.73
CA GLY A 116 19.17 30.68 5.00
C GLY A 116 19.52 31.70 6.05
N THR A 117 20.76 32.10 6.09
CA THR A 117 21.30 33.26 6.79
C THR A 117 20.60 34.52 6.25
N ARG A 118 19.27 34.58 6.37
CA ARG A 118 18.51 35.82 6.27
C ARG A 118 18.56 36.41 7.66
N THR A 119 19.55 37.26 7.87
CA THR A 119 19.61 38.15 9.00
C THR A 119 18.23 38.81 9.15
N ILE A 120 17.70 38.83 10.36
CA ILE A 120 16.38 39.39 10.74
C ILE A 120 16.18 40.81 10.19
N GLN A 121 17.24 41.48 9.80
CA GLN A 121 17.24 42.81 9.17
C GLN A 121 16.50 42.91 7.82
N ASN A 122 16.21 41.79 7.15
CA ASN A 122 15.55 41.78 5.84
C ASN A 122 14.08 41.37 5.87
N ILE A 123 13.48 41.26 7.05
CA ILE A 123 12.04 41.04 7.20
C ILE A 123 11.36 42.41 7.18
N PRO A 124 10.46 42.72 6.24
CA PRO A 124 9.78 44.02 6.16
C PRO A 124 8.78 44.30 7.31
N THR A 125 8.57 43.34 8.19
CA THR A 125 7.76 43.49 9.39
C THR A 125 8.64 43.84 10.58
N ARG A 126 8.55 45.05 11.04
CA ARG A 126 9.19 45.53 12.28
C ARG A 126 8.58 44.79 13.46
N VAL A 127 9.33 43.86 14.03
CA VAL A 127 8.97 43.20 15.30
C VAL A 127 9.56 44.08 16.41
N GLU A 128 8.73 44.85 17.08
CA GLU A 128 9.13 45.54 18.29
C GLU A 128 9.08 44.56 19.47
N PHE A 129 10.23 44.29 20.04
CA PHE A 129 10.30 43.56 21.31
C PHE A 129 10.05 44.58 22.44
N ILE A 130 8.89 44.49 23.06
CA ILE A 130 8.59 45.27 24.26
C ILE A 130 9.29 44.56 25.42
N SER A 131 10.26 45.24 26.03
CA SER A 131 10.93 44.71 27.23
C SER A 131 9.96 44.70 28.43
N SER A 132 10.23 43.84 29.40
CA SER A 132 9.40 43.73 30.59
C SER A 132 9.36 45.02 31.42
N GLU A 133 10.36 45.92 31.26
CA GLU A 133 10.40 47.23 31.86
C GLU A 133 9.38 48.21 31.25
N GLU A 134 9.20 48.20 29.92
CA GLU A 134 8.19 49.06 29.26
C GLU A 134 6.74 48.64 29.56
N LEU A 135 6.51 47.33 29.85
CA LEU A 135 5.21 46.83 30.29
C LEU A 135 4.83 47.34 31.68
N GLY A 136 5.82 47.60 32.56
CA GLY A 136 5.62 48.14 33.88
C GLY A 136 5.15 49.60 33.87
N GLU A 137 5.66 50.43 32.95
CA GLU A 137 5.27 51.83 32.82
C GLU A 137 3.90 52.05 32.19
N LYS A 138 3.52 51.21 31.22
CA LYS A 138 2.20 51.31 30.55
C LYS A 138 1.06 50.65 31.34
N GLY A 139 1.35 49.84 32.35
CA GLY A 139 0.37 49.16 33.21
C GLY A 139 -0.42 50.09 34.15
N SER A 140 -0.09 51.40 34.22
CA SER A 140 -0.79 52.37 35.06
C SER A 140 -1.88 53.21 34.35
N MET A 141 -2.47 52.68 33.26
CA MET A 141 -3.66 53.29 32.68
C MET A 141 -4.90 52.91 33.48
N LYS A 142 -5.42 53.82 34.26
CA LYS A 142 -6.72 53.73 34.92
C LYS A 142 -7.82 53.55 33.86
N PRO A 143 -8.74 52.58 34.04
CA PRO A 143 -9.89 52.46 33.15
C PRO A 143 -10.78 53.70 33.28
N VAL A 144 -10.95 54.42 32.18
CA VAL A 144 -11.94 55.48 32.10
C VAL A 144 -13.30 54.88 31.91
N SER A 145 -14.15 54.97 32.97
CA SER A 145 -15.54 54.52 32.90
C SER A 145 -16.34 55.52 32.09
N TYR A 146 -16.83 55.15 30.93
CA TYR A 146 -17.88 55.92 30.25
C TYR A 146 -19.23 55.37 30.69
N THR A 147 -19.87 56.09 31.60
CA THR A 147 -21.31 55.98 31.90
C THR A 147 -22.05 57.01 31.05
N HIS A 148 -22.91 56.52 30.17
CA HIS A 148 -24.08 57.23 29.67
C HIS A 148 -25.32 56.38 29.92
#